data_2a94e9c8c411f2d215c175b1858dadbe
#
_entry.id   2a94e9c8c411f2d215c175b1858dadbe
#
_cell.length_a   1.000
_cell.length_b   1.000
_cell.length_c   1.000
_cell.angle_alpha   90.00
_cell.angle_beta   90.00
_cell.angle_gamma   90.00
#
_symmetry.space_group_name_H-M   'P 1'
#
loop_
_entity.id
_entity.type
_entity.pdbx_description
1 polymer ?
#
loop_
_entity_poly.entity_id
_entity_poly.type
_entity_poly.pdbx_seq_one_letter_code
_entity_poly.pdbx_strand_id
1 'polypeptide(L)'
;MKRIRICCLLLLCILLCSACGNSAAGDNARQLNPATETQPEATDPATGETTLVATPLPVTAQKPVLQNGETYTGLPALALQDFAVEDPENTSGLSTEKVGYSYGVAKGGAPHETSVQNQSYFSENGYQAFCLDTVSEEKTLYLTFDCGYENGYTEMILDTLKEKNVPAAFFCTLPQVEDNPQLIARMITEGHIVGNHSVKHPSFPTLTRIEMAQEIQGMDDYLRTNFGYSEPFFRFPMGEYSDCALDLVGSIGYRSVFWSVAYEDWDLDNQRGTQYAFDTVTARLHPGAVILLHSVSPDNANALGQIIDWAREQGYVFKSLCDFPQT
;
A
#
# COMPACT_ATOMS: atom_id res chain seq x y z
N MET A 1 27.10 35.03 -45.11
CA MET A 1 28.55 34.85 -45.31
C MET A 1 29.18 34.27 -44.08
N LYS A 2 29.99 33.25 -44.32
CA LYS A 2 30.96 32.52 -43.51
C LYS A 2 30.46 31.53 -42.47
N ARG A 3 30.52 30.28 -42.92
CA ARG A 3 30.66 29.02 -42.16
C ARG A 3 32.03 28.98 -41.45
N ILE A 4 32.08 28.39 -40.24
CA ILE A 4 33.28 27.67 -39.81
C ILE A 4 32.82 26.41 -39.07
N ARG A 5 33.25 25.25 -39.59
CA ARG A 5 33.29 23.91 -39.00
C ARG A 5 34.70 23.72 -38.40
N ILE A 6 34.78 22.99 -37.27
CA ILE A 6 35.96 22.20 -36.86
C ILE A 6 35.41 21.27 -35.74
N CYS A 7 35.24 20.01 -35.88
CA CYS A 7 36.07 18.83 -36.10
C CYS A 7 36.84 18.38 -34.86
N CYS A 8 36.40 17.20 -34.35
CA CYS A 8 37.10 16.03 -33.77
C CYS A 8 38.22 16.24 -32.74
N LEU A 9 38.14 15.52 -31.64
CA LEU A 9 39.14 14.46 -31.35
C LEU A 9 38.69 13.49 -30.26
N LEU A 10 38.66 12.23 -30.64
CA LEU A 10 38.64 11.06 -29.76
C LEU A 10 39.96 10.99 -28.98
N LEU A 11 39.92 10.60 -27.72
CA LEU A 11 41.05 9.89 -27.12
C LEU A 11 40.54 8.78 -26.19
N LEU A 12 40.79 7.58 -26.64
CA LEU A 12 40.68 6.29 -25.97
C LEU A 12 41.94 6.12 -25.10
N CYS A 13 41.81 5.80 -23.82
CA CYS A 13 42.88 5.18 -23.02
C CYS A 13 42.35 4.02 -22.20
N ILE A 14 42.71 2.83 -22.63
CA ILE A 14 42.72 1.56 -21.92
C ILE A 14 44.06 1.45 -21.18
N LEU A 15 44.07 0.95 -19.93
CA LEU A 15 45.09 0.09 -19.31
C LEU A 15 44.72 -0.16 -17.85
N LEU A 16 44.26 -1.32 -17.48
CA LEU A 16 44.85 -2.55 -16.93
C LEU A 16 45.80 -2.38 -15.69
N CYS A 17 45.47 -3.18 -14.73
CA CYS A 17 46.28 -3.98 -13.76
C CYS A 17 45.96 -3.64 -12.29
N SER A 18 45.36 -4.54 -11.59
CA SER A 18 45.83 -5.75 -10.83
C SER A 18 46.09 -5.51 -9.37
N ALA A 19 45.39 -6.28 -8.58
CA ALA A 19 45.79 -7.13 -7.49
C ALA A 19 45.74 -6.62 -6.03
N CYS A 20 45.02 -7.42 -5.27
CA CYS A 20 45.25 -7.89 -3.87
C CYS A 20 45.03 -6.95 -2.68
N GLY A 21 44.12 -7.39 -1.84
CA GLY A 21 44.03 -7.03 -0.42
C GLY A 21 42.78 -7.57 0.25
N ASN A 22 42.88 -8.77 0.81
CA ASN A 22 41.90 -9.40 1.71
C ASN A 22 41.62 -8.53 2.94
N SER A 23 40.36 -8.40 3.32
CA SER A 23 40.00 -8.59 4.73
C SER A 23 38.47 -8.86 4.85
N ALA A 24 38.18 -9.91 5.60
CA ALA A 24 36.88 -10.48 5.86
C ALA A 24 36.05 -9.57 6.78
N ALA A 25 34.76 -9.39 6.43
CA ALA A 25 33.70 -9.06 7.38
C ALA A 25 32.50 -9.90 7.02
N GLY A 26 31.98 -10.62 8.02
CA GLY A 26 31.08 -11.75 7.82
C GLY A 26 29.69 -11.39 7.32
N ASP A 27 29.31 -12.04 6.28
CA ASP A 27 27.94 -12.20 5.81
C ASP A 27 27.24 -13.28 6.66
N ASN A 28 26.29 -12.85 7.48
CA ASN A 28 25.26 -13.73 8.02
C ASN A 28 23.99 -13.60 7.18
N ALA A 29 24.07 -14.06 5.95
CA ALA A 29 22.89 -14.38 5.17
C ALA A 29 22.33 -15.72 5.66
N ARG A 30 21.22 -15.69 6.38
CA ARG A 30 20.46 -16.87 6.80
C ARG A 30 19.75 -17.42 5.57
N GLN A 31 20.34 -18.43 4.94
CA GLN A 31 19.66 -19.23 3.91
C GLN A 31 18.50 -20.00 4.55
N LEU A 32 17.29 -19.69 4.12
CA LEU A 32 16.10 -20.50 4.36
C LEU A 32 16.07 -21.60 3.30
N ASN A 33 16.24 -22.85 3.71
CA ASN A 33 15.98 -24.01 2.89
C ASN A 33 14.47 -24.16 2.69
N PRO A 34 13.97 -24.44 1.48
CA PRO A 34 12.58 -24.79 1.27
C PRO A 34 12.31 -26.19 1.79
N ALA A 35 11.53 -26.32 2.84
CA ALA A 35 10.93 -27.59 3.24
C ALA A 35 9.72 -27.85 2.35
N THR A 36 9.79 -28.88 1.54
CA THR A 36 8.67 -29.40 0.75
C THR A 36 7.81 -30.25 1.71
N GLU A 37 6.74 -29.70 2.25
CA GLU A 37 5.70 -30.46 2.91
C GLU A 37 4.50 -30.58 1.99
N THR A 38 4.10 -31.84 1.76
CA THR A 38 2.90 -32.23 1.01
C THR A 38 1.66 -31.94 1.84
N GLN A 39 0.76 -31.13 1.27
CA GLN A 39 -0.54 -30.76 1.85
C GLN A 39 -1.54 -31.92 1.84
N PRO A 40 -2.46 -31.99 2.82
CA PRO A 40 -3.62 -32.87 2.72
C PRO A 40 -4.68 -32.25 1.80
N GLU A 41 -5.08 -33.01 0.77
CA GLU A 41 -6.22 -32.70 -0.09
C GLU A 41 -7.54 -32.94 0.68
N ALA A 42 -8.35 -31.88 0.77
CA ALA A 42 -9.76 -32.03 1.16
C ALA A 42 -10.62 -31.98 -0.10
N THR A 43 -11.22 -33.10 -0.47
CA THR A 43 -12.18 -33.17 -1.58
C THR A 43 -13.61 -33.06 -1.04
N ASP A 44 -14.37 -32.09 -1.54
CA ASP A 44 -15.83 -32.01 -1.36
C ASP A 44 -16.50 -32.95 -2.38
N PRO A 45 -17.33 -33.92 -1.93
CA PRO A 45 -17.94 -34.90 -2.82
C PRO A 45 -19.10 -34.34 -3.68
N ALA A 46 -19.51 -33.07 -3.55
CA ALA A 46 -20.71 -32.54 -4.20
C ALA A 46 -20.48 -31.78 -5.51
N THR A 47 -19.29 -31.20 -5.76
CA THR A 47 -19.07 -30.36 -6.95
C THR A 47 -17.84 -30.72 -7.80
N GLY A 48 -16.91 -31.50 -7.27
CA GLY A 48 -15.69 -31.88 -8.00
C GLY A 48 -14.68 -30.72 -8.18
N GLU A 49 -14.92 -29.56 -7.58
CA GLU A 49 -13.98 -28.44 -7.57
C GLU A 49 -13.02 -28.55 -6.38
N THR A 50 -11.74 -28.56 -6.67
CA THR A 50 -10.69 -28.56 -5.64
C THR A 50 -10.46 -27.13 -5.17
N THR A 51 -10.99 -26.77 -4.02
CA THR A 51 -10.69 -25.50 -3.35
C THR A 51 -9.40 -25.65 -2.57
N LEU A 52 -8.32 -25.01 -3.01
CA LEU A 52 -7.07 -24.94 -2.25
C LEU A 52 -7.17 -23.82 -1.23
N VAL A 53 -6.94 -24.17 0.04
CA VAL A 53 -6.84 -23.18 1.13
C VAL A 53 -5.39 -22.70 1.21
N ALA A 54 -5.16 -21.39 1.16
CA ALA A 54 -3.84 -20.85 1.39
C ALA A 54 -3.39 -21.20 2.81
N THR A 55 -2.26 -21.90 2.94
CA THR A 55 -1.72 -22.24 4.26
C THR A 55 -1.15 -20.98 4.88
N PRO A 56 -1.64 -20.55 6.07
CA PRO A 56 -1.13 -19.36 6.73
C PRO A 56 0.38 -19.47 6.98
N LEU A 57 1.11 -18.38 6.78
CA LEU A 57 2.48 -18.31 7.26
C LEU A 57 2.45 -18.40 8.79
N PRO A 58 3.39 -19.13 9.44
CA PRO A 58 3.41 -19.25 10.89
C PRO A 58 3.61 -17.88 11.53
N VAL A 59 2.54 -17.33 12.11
CA VAL A 59 2.58 -16.08 12.88
C VAL A 59 2.94 -16.43 14.31
N THR A 60 4.08 -15.94 14.78
CA THR A 60 4.46 -16.07 16.19
C THR A 60 3.69 -15.01 16.98
N ALA A 61 2.72 -15.45 17.79
CA ALA A 61 1.95 -14.56 18.65
C ALA A 61 2.86 -13.91 19.69
N GLN A 62 3.37 -12.73 19.42
CA GLN A 62 4.06 -11.89 20.37
C GLN A 62 3.28 -10.59 20.50
N LYS A 63 2.65 -10.39 21.67
CA LYS A 63 1.98 -9.12 21.93
C LYS A 63 3.00 -7.99 21.84
N PRO A 64 2.70 -6.92 21.09
CA PRO A 64 3.63 -5.82 20.90
C PRO A 64 4.02 -5.20 22.24
N VAL A 65 5.28 -4.80 22.36
CA VAL A 65 5.79 -4.03 23.49
C VAL A 65 5.78 -2.55 23.07
N LEU A 66 5.04 -1.73 23.81
CA LEU A 66 4.95 -0.30 23.55
C LEU A 66 6.23 0.44 23.96
N GLN A 67 6.38 1.69 23.53
CA GLN A 67 7.57 2.52 23.87
C GLN A 67 7.84 2.67 25.37
N ASN A 68 6.78 2.62 26.19
CA ASN A 68 6.90 2.66 27.66
C ASN A 68 7.29 1.31 28.28
N GLY A 69 7.58 0.28 27.47
CA GLY A 69 7.91 -1.07 27.91
C GLY A 69 6.72 -1.92 28.34
N GLU A 70 5.49 -1.41 28.24
CA GLU A 70 4.27 -2.16 28.52
C GLU A 70 3.87 -3.00 27.31
N THR A 71 3.32 -4.19 27.57
CA THR A 71 2.72 -5.00 26.53
C THR A 71 1.38 -4.37 26.09
N TYR A 72 1.17 -4.25 24.78
CA TYR A 72 -0.11 -3.81 24.24
C TYR A 72 -1.23 -4.76 24.68
N THR A 73 -2.16 -4.22 25.45
CA THR A 73 -3.32 -4.99 25.99
C THR A 73 -4.61 -4.68 25.25
N GLY A 74 -4.55 -3.91 24.14
CA GLY A 74 -5.65 -3.41 23.36
C GLY A 74 -6.80 -4.39 23.11
N LEU A 75 -7.24 -4.51 21.86
CA LEU A 75 -8.36 -5.39 21.53
C LEU A 75 -7.99 -6.87 21.74
N PRO A 76 -8.94 -7.72 22.16
CA PRO A 76 -8.72 -9.17 22.21
C PRO A 76 -8.33 -9.69 20.84
N ALA A 77 -7.47 -10.71 20.77
CA ALA A 77 -7.13 -11.37 19.51
C ALA A 77 -8.40 -11.82 18.78
N LEU A 78 -8.45 -11.59 17.48
CA LEU A 78 -9.51 -12.09 16.62
C LEU A 78 -9.22 -13.52 16.19
N ALA A 79 -10.27 -14.27 15.87
CA ALA A 79 -10.12 -15.57 15.23
C ALA A 79 -9.43 -15.38 13.87
N LEU A 80 -8.51 -16.29 13.55
CA LEU A 80 -7.92 -16.36 12.21
C LEU A 80 -9.02 -16.70 11.20
N GLN A 81 -8.86 -16.20 9.99
CA GLN A 81 -9.75 -16.44 8.88
C GLN A 81 -8.96 -17.08 7.75
N ASP A 82 -9.35 -18.30 7.38
CA ASP A 82 -8.78 -18.95 6.20
C ASP A 82 -9.34 -18.28 4.93
N PHE A 83 -8.46 -17.87 4.04
CA PHE A 83 -8.86 -17.37 2.74
C PHE A 83 -9.02 -18.54 1.78
N ALA A 84 -10.28 -18.85 1.42
CA ALA A 84 -10.56 -19.79 0.35
C ALA A 84 -10.20 -19.13 -0.99
N VAL A 85 -9.22 -19.71 -1.70
CA VAL A 85 -8.82 -19.23 -3.03
C VAL A 85 -9.68 -19.94 -4.07
N GLU A 86 -10.63 -19.20 -4.62
CA GLU A 86 -11.42 -19.66 -5.75
C GLU A 86 -10.57 -19.64 -7.02
N ASP A 87 -10.76 -20.62 -7.91
CA ASP A 87 -10.04 -20.76 -9.18
C ASP A 87 -8.51 -20.59 -9.05
N PRO A 88 -7.81 -21.40 -8.22
CA PRO A 88 -6.39 -21.20 -7.91
C PRO A 88 -5.48 -21.26 -9.15
N GLU A 89 -5.90 -21.95 -10.19
CA GLU A 89 -5.17 -22.10 -11.46
C GLU A 89 -5.56 -21.05 -12.51
N ASN A 90 -6.44 -20.09 -12.17
CA ASN A 90 -6.97 -19.10 -13.09
C ASN A 90 -7.57 -19.72 -14.38
N THR A 91 -8.38 -20.76 -14.21
CA THR A 91 -9.04 -21.47 -15.30
C THR A 91 -10.08 -20.62 -16.03
N SER A 92 -10.61 -19.59 -15.35
CA SER A 92 -11.45 -18.52 -15.93
C SER A 92 -10.73 -17.68 -16.98
N GLY A 93 -9.38 -17.72 -17.02
CA GLY A 93 -8.55 -17.05 -18.01
C GLY A 93 -8.51 -15.52 -17.83
N LEU A 94 -8.63 -15.02 -16.61
CA LEU A 94 -8.45 -13.59 -16.33
C LEU A 94 -7.00 -13.16 -16.68
N SER A 95 -6.86 -11.94 -17.19
CA SER A 95 -5.55 -11.43 -17.57
C SER A 95 -4.60 -11.36 -16.37
N THR A 96 -3.41 -11.93 -16.54
CA THR A 96 -2.28 -11.81 -15.61
C THR A 96 -1.28 -10.75 -16.07
N GLU A 97 -1.57 -10.05 -17.18
CA GLU A 97 -0.72 -8.99 -17.67
C GLU A 97 -0.60 -7.86 -16.65
N LYS A 98 0.65 -7.48 -16.40
CA LYS A 98 0.96 -6.41 -15.45
C LYS A 98 0.50 -5.06 -15.98
N VAL A 99 -0.36 -4.40 -15.20
CA VAL A 99 -0.76 -3.01 -15.38
C VAL A 99 -0.10 -2.18 -14.28
N GLY A 100 0.66 -1.14 -14.66
CA GLY A 100 1.11 -0.10 -13.75
C GLY A 100 0.01 0.94 -13.60
N TYR A 101 -0.45 1.16 -12.37
CA TYR A 101 -1.53 2.10 -12.12
C TYR A 101 -1.13 3.53 -12.46
N SER A 102 -1.97 4.22 -13.22
CA SER A 102 -1.83 5.63 -13.57
C SER A 102 -3.14 6.36 -13.26
N TYR A 103 -3.07 7.55 -12.68
CA TYR A 103 -4.24 8.32 -12.23
C TYR A 103 -4.38 9.68 -12.95
N GLY A 104 -3.34 10.09 -13.66
CA GLY A 104 -3.26 11.44 -14.25
C GLY A 104 -3.12 12.54 -13.19
N VAL A 105 -2.93 13.76 -13.62
CA VAL A 105 -2.78 14.92 -12.72
C VAL A 105 -4.05 15.77 -12.74
N ALA A 106 -4.80 15.73 -11.65
CA ALA A 106 -6.00 16.53 -11.44
C ALA A 106 -5.68 18.04 -11.46
N LYS A 107 -6.59 18.85 -11.98
CA LYS A 107 -6.43 20.31 -12.10
C LYS A 107 -7.78 21.02 -11.94
N GLY A 108 -7.72 22.22 -11.38
CA GLY A 108 -8.90 23.09 -11.32
C GLY A 108 -10.04 22.53 -10.47
N GLY A 109 -9.75 21.71 -9.49
CA GLY A 109 -10.76 21.10 -8.61
C GLY A 109 -11.58 20.00 -9.27
N ALA A 110 -11.10 19.41 -10.37
CA ALA A 110 -11.73 18.27 -11.06
C ALA A 110 -10.76 17.09 -11.16
N PRO A 111 -11.25 15.83 -11.05
CA PRO A 111 -10.43 14.66 -11.26
C PRO A 111 -9.89 14.60 -12.70
N HIS A 112 -8.75 13.98 -12.89
CA HIS A 112 -8.25 13.70 -14.23
C HIS A 112 -9.10 12.59 -14.89
N GLU A 113 -9.27 12.67 -16.22
CA GLU A 113 -10.06 11.68 -16.97
C GLU A 113 -9.58 10.24 -16.78
N THR A 114 -8.27 10.03 -16.63
CA THR A 114 -7.70 8.71 -16.33
C THR A 114 -8.23 8.12 -15.02
N SER A 115 -8.35 8.93 -13.95
CA SER A 115 -8.94 8.47 -12.70
C SER A 115 -10.41 8.11 -12.84
N VAL A 116 -11.16 8.89 -13.63
CA VAL A 116 -12.58 8.60 -13.95
C VAL A 116 -12.71 7.29 -14.73
N GLN A 117 -11.85 7.09 -15.73
CA GLN A 117 -11.81 5.86 -16.53
C GLN A 117 -11.48 4.63 -15.68
N ASN A 118 -10.48 4.75 -14.78
CA ASN A 118 -10.14 3.66 -13.86
C ASN A 118 -11.31 3.31 -12.93
N GLN A 119 -11.97 4.32 -12.35
CA GLN A 119 -13.13 4.06 -11.50
C GLN A 119 -14.27 3.37 -12.28
N SER A 120 -14.54 3.82 -13.49
CA SER A 120 -15.52 3.17 -14.37
C SER A 120 -15.11 1.73 -14.69
N TYR A 121 -13.84 1.51 -15.03
CA TYR A 121 -13.31 0.17 -15.31
C TYR A 121 -13.50 -0.79 -14.13
N PHE A 122 -13.20 -0.37 -12.91
CA PHE A 122 -13.40 -1.20 -11.72
C PHE A 122 -14.87 -1.53 -11.50
N SER A 123 -15.74 -0.53 -11.60
CA SER A 123 -17.19 -0.70 -11.37
C SER A 123 -17.85 -1.54 -12.47
N GLU A 124 -17.53 -1.30 -13.73
CA GLU A 124 -18.14 -2.01 -14.88
C GLU A 124 -17.74 -3.49 -14.94
N ASN A 125 -16.54 -3.83 -14.45
CA ASN A 125 -16.08 -5.22 -14.36
C ASN A 125 -16.41 -5.89 -13.02
N GLY A 126 -17.06 -5.20 -12.08
CA GLY A 126 -17.48 -5.75 -10.81
C GLY A 126 -16.34 -5.98 -9.82
N TYR A 127 -15.16 -5.37 -10.05
CA TYR A 127 -14.04 -5.48 -9.13
C TYR A 127 -14.31 -4.73 -7.84
N GLN A 128 -13.96 -5.34 -6.70
CA GLN A 128 -13.97 -4.68 -5.41
C GLN A 128 -12.77 -3.72 -5.31
N ALA A 129 -12.78 -2.68 -6.13
CA ALA A 129 -11.68 -1.73 -6.27
C ALA A 129 -12.21 -0.31 -6.47
N PHE A 130 -11.48 0.68 -5.95
CA PHE A 130 -11.84 2.08 -6.13
C PHE A 130 -10.61 3.01 -6.06
N CYS A 131 -10.73 4.17 -6.69
CA CYS A 131 -9.73 5.23 -6.69
C CYS A 131 -10.32 6.64 -6.56
N LEU A 132 -11.65 6.76 -6.73
CA LEU A 132 -12.37 8.03 -6.82
C LEU A 132 -13.83 7.82 -6.39
N ASP A 133 -14.28 8.60 -5.42
CA ASP A 133 -15.69 8.66 -5.06
C ASP A 133 -16.44 9.56 -6.05
N THR A 134 -17.26 8.94 -6.88
CA THR A 134 -18.10 9.61 -7.87
C THR A 134 -19.56 9.75 -7.43
N VAL A 135 -19.89 9.35 -6.20
CA VAL A 135 -21.26 9.22 -5.69
C VAL A 135 -21.61 10.29 -4.67
N SER A 136 -20.66 10.64 -3.78
CA SER A 136 -20.92 11.60 -2.71
C SER A 136 -21.18 13.00 -3.26
N GLU A 137 -22.25 13.66 -2.77
CA GLU A 137 -22.56 15.05 -3.13
C GLU A 137 -21.64 16.06 -2.41
N GLU A 138 -21.08 15.68 -1.27
CA GLU A 138 -20.14 16.49 -0.49
C GLU A 138 -18.76 16.50 -1.15
N LYS A 139 -18.00 17.56 -0.94
CA LYS A 139 -16.59 17.63 -1.31
C LYS A 139 -15.76 16.75 -0.36
N THR A 140 -15.89 15.43 -0.50
CA THR A 140 -15.22 14.45 0.37
C THR A 140 -13.79 14.21 -0.07
N LEU A 141 -12.88 14.05 0.90
CA LEU A 141 -11.50 13.60 0.71
C LEU A 141 -11.24 12.38 1.59
N TYR A 142 -10.49 11.43 1.06
CA TYR A 142 -10.02 10.23 1.76
C TYR A 142 -8.50 10.28 1.81
N LEU A 143 -7.95 10.48 3.01
CA LEU A 143 -6.50 10.61 3.20
C LEU A 143 -5.90 9.24 3.46
N THR A 144 -4.88 8.87 2.67
CA THR A 144 -4.21 7.58 2.81
C THR A 144 -2.70 7.72 2.76
N PHE A 145 -2.01 6.83 3.47
CA PHE A 145 -0.55 6.77 3.52
C PHE A 145 -0.07 5.35 3.20
N ASP A 146 0.98 5.23 2.39
CA ASP A 146 1.72 3.98 2.26
C ASP A 146 2.91 4.00 3.22
N CYS A 147 3.05 2.88 3.96
CA CYS A 147 3.99 2.74 5.08
C CYS A 147 4.78 1.45 4.89
N GLY A 148 5.84 1.51 4.08
CA GLY A 148 6.74 0.38 3.84
C GLY A 148 7.79 0.21 4.94
N TYR A 149 8.21 1.30 5.55
CA TYR A 149 9.17 1.36 6.66
C TYR A 149 9.03 2.69 7.42
N GLU A 150 9.63 2.81 8.61
CA GLU A 150 9.62 4.03 9.42
C GLU A 150 10.85 4.90 9.13
N ASN A 151 10.61 6.21 9.02
CA ASN A 151 11.67 7.22 8.82
C ASN A 151 11.59 8.38 9.84
N GLY A 152 10.90 8.16 10.97
CA GLY A 152 10.80 9.12 12.07
C GLY A 152 9.67 10.17 11.90
N TYR A 153 8.79 10.03 10.92
CA TYR A 153 7.74 11.04 10.64
C TYR A 153 6.31 10.56 10.91
N THR A 154 6.09 9.25 11.03
CA THR A 154 4.74 8.71 11.25
C THR A 154 4.12 9.22 12.55
N GLU A 155 4.92 9.39 13.62
CA GLU A 155 4.42 9.93 14.88
C GLU A 155 3.91 11.37 14.73
N MET A 156 4.64 12.23 14.03
CA MET A 156 4.24 13.62 13.75
C MET A 156 2.98 13.68 12.87
N ILE A 157 2.85 12.78 11.91
CA ILE A 157 1.63 12.65 11.08
C ILE A 157 0.44 12.30 11.97
N LEU A 158 0.56 11.31 12.86
CA LEU A 158 -0.50 10.90 13.78
C LEU A 158 -0.88 12.04 14.75
N ASP A 159 0.10 12.78 15.28
CA ASP A 159 -0.15 13.94 16.14
C ASP A 159 -0.97 15.02 15.41
N THR A 160 -0.60 15.30 14.14
CA THR A 160 -1.34 16.27 13.31
C THR A 160 -2.77 15.78 13.02
N LEU A 161 -2.94 14.51 12.66
CA LEU A 161 -4.27 13.94 12.38
C LEU A 161 -5.17 14.00 13.63
N LYS A 162 -4.61 13.69 14.79
CA LYS A 162 -5.29 13.76 16.07
C LYS A 162 -5.71 15.21 16.42
N GLU A 163 -4.77 16.17 16.34
CA GLU A 163 -5.03 17.58 16.56
C GLU A 163 -6.14 18.10 15.66
N LYS A 164 -6.08 17.72 14.37
CA LYS A 164 -7.05 18.16 13.36
C LYS A 164 -8.32 17.31 13.34
N ASN A 165 -8.41 16.22 14.12
CA ASN A 165 -9.52 15.28 14.09
C ASN A 165 -9.85 14.81 12.64
N VAL A 166 -8.86 14.24 11.96
CA VAL A 166 -8.97 13.74 10.59
C VAL A 166 -8.70 12.24 10.56
N PRO A 167 -9.64 11.41 10.08
CA PRO A 167 -9.39 10.00 9.86
C PRO A 167 -8.48 9.80 8.66
N ALA A 168 -7.64 8.77 8.72
CA ALA A 168 -6.77 8.35 7.62
C ALA A 168 -6.68 6.82 7.54
N ALA A 169 -6.18 6.31 6.41
CA ALA A 169 -5.81 4.91 6.27
C ALA A 169 -4.30 4.80 6.01
N PHE A 170 -3.66 3.86 6.71
CA PHE A 170 -2.24 3.56 6.60
C PHE A 170 -2.09 2.15 6.03
N PHE A 171 -1.64 2.04 4.79
CA PHE A 171 -1.36 0.76 4.15
C PHE A 171 0.05 0.32 4.54
N CYS A 172 0.13 -0.61 5.49
CA CYS A 172 1.38 -1.04 6.08
C CYS A 172 1.83 -2.38 5.51
N THR A 173 3.13 -2.55 5.30
CA THR A 173 3.73 -3.87 5.07
C THR A 173 3.91 -4.61 6.40
N LEU A 174 4.02 -5.94 6.37
CA LEU A 174 4.23 -6.71 7.60
C LEU A 174 5.49 -6.28 8.37
N PRO A 175 6.67 -6.08 7.73
CA PRO A 175 7.85 -5.58 8.46
C PRO A 175 7.62 -4.25 9.18
N GLN A 176 6.88 -3.31 8.55
CA GLN A 176 6.53 -2.04 9.21
C GLN A 176 5.70 -2.26 10.48
N VAL A 177 4.77 -3.20 10.45
CA VAL A 177 3.92 -3.53 11.60
C VAL A 177 4.70 -4.22 12.70
N GLU A 178 5.60 -5.15 12.34
CA GLU A 178 6.44 -5.89 13.29
C GLU A 178 7.47 -4.98 13.99
N ASP A 179 8.09 -4.08 13.25
CA ASP A 179 9.15 -3.21 13.76
C ASP A 179 8.62 -2.00 14.56
N ASN A 180 7.36 -1.57 14.29
CA ASN A 180 6.80 -0.35 14.88
C ASN A 180 5.43 -0.57 15.55
N PRO A 181 5.29 -1.55 16.45
CA PRO A 181 4.01 -1.94 17.03
C PRO A 181 3.32 -0.80 17.80
N GLN A 182 4.07 0.13 18.38
CA GLN A 182 3.54 1.30 19.08
C GLN A 182 2.83 2.27 18.13
N LEU A 183 3.33 2.44 16.91
CA LEU A 183 2.67 3.29 15.90
C LEU A 183 1.38 2.64 15.40
N ILE A 184 1.41 1.32 15.17
CA ILE A 184 0.23 0.55 14.79
C ILE A 184 -0.85 0.62 15.87
N ALA A 185 -0.46 0.43 17.13
CA ALA A 185 -1.38 0.58 18.27
C ALA A 185 -2.00 1.98 18.32
N ARG A 186 -1.22 3.04 18.04
CA ARG A 186 -1.73 4.40 17.95
C ARG A 186 -2.71 4.56 16.80
N MET A 187 -2.37 4.09 15.61
CA MET A 187 -3.26 4.16 14.44
C MET A 187 -4.63 3.57 14.77
N ILE A 188 -4.66 2.36 15.33
CA ILE A 188 -5.89 1.66 15.69
C ILE A 188 -6.68 2.41 16.77
N THR A 189 -6.02 2.80 17.87
CA THR A 189 -6.67 3.43 19.02
C THR A 189 -7.11 4.87 18.76
N GLU A 190 -6.48 5.56 17.82
CA GLU A 190 -6.85 6.91 17.38
C GLU A 190 -7.89 6.89 16.25
N GLY A 191 -8.38 5.70 15.85
CA GLY A 191 -9.49 5.53 14.89
C GLY A 191 -9.09 5.59 13.42
N HIS A 192 -7.81 5.37 13.13
CA HIS A 192 -7.33 5.23 11.76
C HIS A 192 -7.44 3.79 11.28
N ILE A 193 -7.46 3.60 9.96
CA ILE A 193 -7.41 2.29 9.33
C ILE A 193 -5.95 1.86 9.18
N VAL A 194 -5.63 0.65 9.62
CA VAL A 194 -4.41 -0.06 9.24
C VAL A 194 -4.79 -1.01 8.10
N GLY A 195 -4.54 -0.59 6.89
CA GLY A 195 -4.79 -1.37 5.67
C GLY A 195 -3.61 -2.30 5.35
N ASN A 196 -3.91 -3.31 4.57
CA ASN A 196 -2.96 -4.34 4.17
C ASN A 196 -2.16 -3.89 2.92
N HIS A 197 -0.83 -3.90 3.02
CA HIS A 197 0.08 -3.62 1.91
C HIS A 197 1.03 -4.80 1.64
N SER A 198 0.56 -6.02 1.91
CA SER A 198 1.23 -7.30 1.78
C SER A 198 2.33 -7.60 2.83
N VAL A 199 2.82 -8.82 2.80
CA VAL A 199 3.93 -9.26 3.66
C VAL A 199 5.28 -8.74 3.16
N LYS A 200 5.59 -8.95 1.85
CA LYS A 200 6.92 -8.72 1.27
C LYS A 200 6.96 -7.63 0.20
N HIS A 201 5.83 -6.95 -0.04
CA HIS A 201 5.71 -5.92 -1.07
C HIS A 201 6.07 -6.40 -2.49
N PRO A 202 5.61 -7.59 -2.96
CA PRO A 202 5.93 -8.08 -4.29
C PRO A 202 5.07 -7.43 -5.39
N SER A 203 5.47 -7.60 -6.66
CA SER A 203 4.62 -7.31 -7.81
C SER A 203 3.55 -8.40 -7.93
N PHE A 204 2.31 -8.11 -7.55
CA PHE A 204 1.21 -9.10 -7.52
C PHE A 204 0.97 -9.80 -8.86
N PRO A 205 1.03 -9.15 -10.03
CA PRO A 205 0.87 -9.84 -11.31
C PRO A 205 1.90 -10.93 -11.60
N THR A 206 3.00 -11.01 -10.83
CA THR A 206 4.03 -12.06 -10.98
C THR A 206 3.77 -13.28 -10.11
N LEU A 207 2.76 -13.23 -9.26
CA LEU A 207 2.40 -14.27 -8.30
C LEU A 207 1.26 -15.14 -8.83
N THR A 208 1.20 -16.38 -8.36
CA THR A 208 0.00 -17.21 -8.46
C THR A 208 -1.10 -16.70 -7.54
N ARG A 209 -2.36 -17.09 -7.77
CA ARG A 209 -3.48 -16.71 -6.91
C ARG A 209 -3.29 -17.15 -5.45
N ILE A 210 -2.68 -18.32 -5.24
CA ILE A 210 -2.33 -18.81 -3.90
C ILE A 210 -1.28 -17.91 -3.25
N GLU A 211 -0.21 -17.56 -3.93
CA GLU A 211 0.83 -16.69 -3.39
C GLU A 211 0.30 -15.27 -3.09
N MET A 212 -0.58 -14.73 -3.94
CA MET A 212 -1.25 -13.45 -3.68
C MET A 212 -2.08 -13.50 -2.38
N ALA A 213 -2.87 -14.57 -2.20
CA ALA A 213 -3.67 -14.77 -1.00
C ALA A 213 -2.78 -14.92 0.25
N GLN A 214 -1.65 -15.63 0.16
CA GLN A 214 -0.68 -15.78 1.26
C GLN A 214 -0.05 -14.43 1.66
N GLU A 215 0.27 -13.57 0.70
CA GLU A 215 0.80 -12.22 0.96
C GLU A 215 -0.21 -11.34 1.71
N ILE A 216 -1.50 -11.50 1.46
CA ILE A 216 -2.55 -10.76 2.17
C ILE A 216 -2.85 -11.40 3.53
N GLN A 217 -3.00 -12.73 3.56
CA GLN A 217 -3.36 -13.48 4.77
C GLN A 217 -2.30 -13.34 5.86
N GLY A 218 -1.02 -13.42 5.51
CA GLY A 218 0.06 -13.30 6.51
C GLY A 218 0.02 -11.98 7.28
N MET A 219 -0.30 -10.88 6.62
CA MET A 219 -0.49 -9.59 7.27
C MET A 219 -1.77 -9.54 8.11
N ASP A 220 -2.89 -10.07 7.59
CA ASP A 220 -4.16 -10.14 8.30
C ASP A 220 -4.06 -10.98 9.58
N ASP A 221 -3.46 -12.16 9.49
CA ASP A 221 -3.24 -13.07 10.62
C ASP A 221 -2.40 -12.40 11.72
N TYR A 222 -1.37 -11.64 11.33
CA TYR A 222 -0.54 -10.92 12.29
C TYR A 222 -1.34 -9.83 13.03
N LEU A 223 -2.12 -9.02 12.31
CA LEU A 223 -2.97 -7.99 12.91
C LEU A 223 -4.05 -8.59 13.81
N ARG A 224 -4.72 -9.66 13.38
CA ARG A 224 -5.73 -10.37 14.17
C ARG A 224 -5.15 -10.91 15.47
N THR A 225 -3.99 -11.55 15.39
CA THR A 225 -3.35 -12.21 16.53
C THR A 225 -2.81 -11.22 17.54
N ASN A 226 -2.09 -10.17 17.07
CA ASN A 226 -1.31 -9.30 17.92
C ASN A 226 -2.05 -8.03 18.33
N PHE A 227 -2.97 -7.54 17.49
CA PHE A 227 -3.69 -6.29 17.73
C PHE A 227 -5.20 -6.49 17.93
N GLY A 228 -5.75 -7.69 17.64
CA GLY A 228 -7.20 -7.89 17.65
C GLY A 228 -7.91 -7.05 16.59
N TYR A 229 -7.26 -6.82 15.46
CA TYR A 229 -7.68 -5.87 14.45
C TYR A 229 -7.65 -6.51 13.05
N SER A 230 -8.61 -6.15 12.23
CA SER A 230 -8.64 -6.46 10.80
C SER A 230 -9.62 -5.49 10.11
N GLU A 231 -9.18 -4.89 9.03
CA GLU A 231 -10.01 -4.09 8.13
C GLU A 231 -9.74 -4.51 6.68
N PRO A 232 -10.77 -4.77 5.88
CA PRO A 232 -10.61 -5.43 4.58
C PRO A 232 -10.21 -4.44 3.46
N PHE A 233 -9.22 -3.62 3.69
CA PHE A 233 -8.67 -2.72 2.69
C PHE A 233 -7.26 -3.14 2.31
N PHE A 234 -7.03 -3.30 1.01
CA PHE A 234 -5.75 -3.69 0.44
C PHE A 234 -5.26 -2.63 -0.56
N ARG A 235 -3.96 -2.40 -0.60
CA ARG A 235 -3.33 -1.62 -1.66
C ARG A 235 -2.23 -2.44 -2.32
N PHE A 236 -2.28 -2.50 -3.65
CA PHE A 236 -1.28 -3.20 -4.43
C PHE A 236 0.10 -2.54 -4.29
N PRO A 237 1.14 -3.31 -3.93
CA PRO A 237 2.52 -2.83 -3.96
C PRO A 237 2.88 -2.19 -5.32
N MET A 238 3.57 -1.05 -5.28
CA MET A 238 3.99 -0.29 -6.46
C MET A 238 2.83 0.18 -7.38
N GLY A 239 1.56 -0.01 -6.98
CA GLY A 239 0.41 0.18 -7.84
C GLY A 239 0.35 -0.81 -9.02
N GLU A 240 1.04 -1.95 -8.94
CA GLU A 240 1.06 -2.96 -9.99
C GLU A 240 -0.03 -4.02 -9.76
N TYR A 241 -0.92 -4.16 -10.72
CA TYR A 241 -2.06 -5.08 -10.65
C TYR A 241 -2.31 -5.80 -11.98
N SER A 242 -3.23 -6.74 -11.96
CA SER A 242 -3.82 -7.40 -13.13
C SER A 242 -5.29 -7.72 -12.84
N ASP A 243 -6.07 -8.09 -13.85
CA ASP A 243 -7.46 -8.50 -13.65
C ASP A 243 -7.55 -9.71 -12.72
N CYS A 244 -6.67 -10.69 -12.91
CA CYS A 244 -6.56 -11.86 -12.05
C CYS A 244 -6.28 -11.46 -10.58
N ALA A 245 -5.43 -10.45 -10.34
CA ALA A 245 -5.12 -10.00 -9.01
C ALA A 245 -6.27 -9.20 -8.37
N LEU A 246 -6.97 -8.35 -9.15
CA LEU A 246 -8.16 -7.62 -8.69
C LEU A 246 -9.28 -8.58 -8.28
N ASP A 247 -9.54 -9.59 -9.11
CA ASP A 247 -10.53 -10.62 -8.84
C ASP A 247 -10.21 -11.41 -7.57
N LEU A 248 -8.96 -11.87 -7.42
CA LEU A 248 -8.53 -12.57 -6.22
C LEU A 248 -8.77 -11.74 -4.96
N VAL A 249 -8.28 -10.50 -4.94
CA VAL A 249 -8.42 -9.61 -3.78
C VAL A 249 -9.88 -9.43 -3.39
N GLY A 250 -10.77 -9.25 -4.38
CA GLY A 250 -12.21 -9.17 -4.17
C GLY A 250 -12.81 -10.47 -3.64
N SER A 251 -12.41 -11.63 -4.20
CA SER A 251 -12.96 -12.94 -3.84
C SER A 251 -12.64 -13.36 -2.40
N ILE A 252 -11.49 -12.92 -1.85
CA ILE A 252 -11.13 -13.15 -0.45
C ILE A 252 -11.68 -12.08 0.51
N GLY A 253 -12.57 -11.19 0.03
CA GLY A 253 -13.31 -10.22 0.83
C GLY A 253 -12.60 -8.88 1.06
N TYR A 254 -11.53 -8.57 0.32
CA TYR A 254 -10.82 -7.31 0.41
C TYR A 254 -11.26 -6.32 -0.66
N ARG A 255 -11.14 -5.02 -0.35
CA ARG A 255 -11.34 -3.92 -1.30
C ARG A 255 -9.98 -3.33 -1.69
N SER A 256 -9.69 -3.29 -2.98
CA SER A 256 -8.47 -2.70 -3.52
C SER A 256 -8.58 -1.18 -3.56
N VAL A 257 -7.65 -0.49 -2.92
CA VAL A 257 -7.66 0.97 -2.79
C VAL A 257 -6.54 1.58 -3.62
N PHE A 258 -6.92 2.25 -4.70
CA PHE A 258 -6.04 3.08 -5.51
C PHE A 258 -6.19 4.56 -5.11
N TRP A 259 -5.72 5.49 -5.95
CA TRP A 259 -5.73 6.91 -5.65
C TRP A 259 -6.01 7.76 -6.89
N SER A 260 -6.46 8.98 -6.69
CA SER A 260 -6.63 9.98 -7.75
C SER A 260 -5.77 11.23 -7.55
N VAL A 261 -5.13 11.32 -6.37
CA VAL A 261 -4.17 12.38 -6.04
C VAL A 261 -2.94 11.77 -5.41
N ALA A 262 -1.78 12.01 -5.97
CA ALA A 262 -0.46 11.65 -5.43
C ALA A 262 0.63 12.51 -6.07
N TYR A 263 1.85 12.41 -5.57
CA TYR A 263 3.06 12.91 -6.21
C TYR A 263 4.28 12.06 -5.79
N GLU A 264 5.44 12.32 -6.37
CA GLU A 264 6.68 11.62 -6.01
C GLU A 264 7.22 12.18 -4.68
N ASP A 265 6.74 11.65 -3.57
CA ASP A 265 7.07 12.05 -2.20
C ASP A 265 7.90 11.00 -1.45
N TRP A 266 7.98 9.78 -2.02
CA TRP A 266 8.70 8.65 -1.46
C TRP A 266 10.21 8.68 -1.69
N ASP A 267 10.69 9.47 -2.66
CA ASP A 267 12.11 9.64 -2.96
C ASP A 267 12.76 10.57 -1.93
N LEU A 268 13.45 10.00 -0.95
CA LEU A 268 14.08 10.75 0.13
C LEU A 268 15.28 11.59 -0.34
N ASP A 269 15.88 11.24 -1.46
CA ASP A 269 16.99 12.00 -2.05
C ASP A 269 16.49 13.22 -2.84
N ASN A 270 15.17 13.32 -3.10
CA ASN A 270 14.55 14.37 -3.90
C ASN A 270 13.40 15.07 -3.17
N GLN A 271 13.54 15.29 -1.86
CA GLN A 271 12.56 16.08 -1.12
C GLN A 271 12.68 17.57 -1.49
N ARG A 272 11.54 18.18 -1.83
CA ARG A 272 11.48 19.53 -2.46
C ARG A 272 11.02 20.62 -1.51
N GLY A 273 10.78 20.26 -0.26
CA GLY A 273 10.38 21.15 0.82
C GLY A 273 8.87 21.19 1.08
N THR A 274 8.53 21.55 2.30
CA THR A 274 7.16 21.64 2.83
C THR A 274 6.21 22.43 1.93
N GLN A 275 6.67 23.58 1.41
CA GLN A 275 5.86 24.44 0.53
C GLN A 275 5.53 23.72 -0.79
N TYR A 276 6.49 22.97 -1.36
CA TYR A 276 6.24 22.20 -2.56
C TYR A 276 5.20 21.09 -2.34
N ALA A 277 5.26 20.38 -1.21
CA ALA A 277 4.27 19.37 -0.84
C ALA A 277 2.89 20.01 -0.72
N PHE A 278 2.77 21.12 0.02
CA PHE A 278 1.53 21.88 0.17
C PHE A 278 0.96 22.32 -1.19
N ASP A 279 1.73 23.01 -2.00
CA ASP A 279 1.28 23.54 -3.31
C ASP A 279 0.87 22.39 -4.25
N THR A 280 1.64 21.31 -4.25
CA THR A 280 1.40 20.17 -5.14
C THR A 280 0.13 19.42 -4.77
N VAL A 281 -0.07 19.13 -3.50
CA VAL A 281 -1.26 18.40 -3.04
C VAL A 281 -2.50 19.28 -3.22
N THR A 282 -2.48 20.50 -2.72
CA THR A 282 -3.65 21.40 -2.77
C THR A 282 -4.10 21.73 -4.20
N ALA A 283 -3.14 21.90 -5.13
CA ALA A 283 -3.47 22.13 -6.55
C ALA A 283 -4.15 20.94 -7.24
N ARG A 284 -4.04 19.74 -6.67
CA ARG A 284 -4.60 18.49 -7.23
C ARG A 284 -5.88 18.02 -6.52
N LEU A 285 -6.27 18.65 -5.41
CA LEU A 285 -7.49 18.26 -4.70
C LEU A 285 -8.74 18.45 -5.56
N HIS A 286 -9.64 17.51 -5.48
CA HIS A 286 -10.96 17.53 -6.11
C HIS A 286 -11.95 16.73 -5.24
N PRO A 287 -13.27 16.94 -5.37
CA PRO A 287 -14.27 16.15 -4.66
C PRO A 287 -14.12 14.66 -4.94
N GLY A 288 -14.23 13.85 -3.91
CA GLY A 288 -14.14 12.39 -3.98
C GLY A 288 -12.70 11.85 -4.09
N ALA A 289 -11.67 12.69 -3.91
CA ALA A 289 -10.29 12.27 -4.07
C ALA A 289 -9.86 11.27 -2.98
N VAL A 290 -9.28 10.15 -3.42
CA VAL A 290 -8.43 9.30 -2.60
C VAL A 290 -7.00 9.80 -2.77
N ILE A 291 -6.41 10.28 -1.67
CA ILE A 291 -5.09 10.91 -1.65
C ILE A 291 -4.06 9.90 -1.18
N LEU A 292 -3.04 9.62 -1.98
CA LEU A 292 -1.87 8.85 -1.57
C LEU A 292 -0.73 9.77 -1.20
N LEU A 293 -0.23 9.61 0.02
CA LEU A 293 1.03 10.15 0.52
C LEU A 293 1.87 9.02 1.10
N HIS A 294 3.18 9.25 1.32
CA HIS A 294 4.04 8.30 2.02
C HIS A 294 4.46 8.86 3.38
N SER A 295 4.37 8.01 4.41
CA SER A 295 4.70 8.41 5.79
C SER A 295 6.18 8.70 6.01
N VAL A 296 7.04 8.24 5.11
CA VAL A 296 8.50 8.46 5.15
C VAL A 296 8.92 9.87 4.77
N SER A 297 8.04 10.67 4.15
CA SER A 297 8.35 12.01 3.63
C SER A 297 8.33 13.07 4.74
N PRO A 298 9.46 13.74 5.00
CA PRO A 298 9.49 14.91 5.89
C PRO A 298 8.63 16.06 5.36
N ASP A 299 8.54 16.22 4.05
CA ASP A 299 7.78 17.30 3.42
C ASP A 299 6.28 17.13 3.67
N ASN A 300 5.76 15.90 3.53
CA ASN A 300 4.38 15.58 3.85
C ASN A 300 4.07 15.80 5.32
N ALA A 301 4.90 15.28 6.22
CA ALA A 301 4.68 15.41 7.65
C ALA A 301 4.59 16.88 8.07
N ASN A 302 5.47 17.74 7.54
CA ASN A 302 5.50 19.18 7.83
C ASN A 302 4.35 19.95 7.15
N ALA A 303 3.86 19.52 5.97
CA ALA A 303 2.82 20.21 5.22
C ALA A 303 1.40 19.81 5.65
N LEU A 304 1.23 18.63 6.25
CA LEU A 304 -0.07 17.97 6.46
C LEU A 304 -1.08 18.88 7.17
N GLY A 305 -0.68 19.54 8.25
CA GLY A 305 -1.57 20.42 8.99
C GLY A 305 -2.12 21.58 8.13
N GLN A 306 -1.25 22.18 7.31
CA GLN A 306 -1.63 23.27 6.41
C GLN A 306 -2.52 22.77 5.27
N ILE A 307 -2.24 21.57 4.72
CA ILE A 307 -3.07 20.94 3.70
C ILE A 307 -4.50 20.71 4.21
N ILE A 308 -4.63 20.18 5.44
CA ILE A 308 -5.92 19.92 6.07
C ILE A 308 -6.70 21.23 6.29
N ASP A 309 -6.06 22.25 6.83
CA ASP A 309 -6.69 23.53 7.09
C ASP A 309 -7.16 24.18 5.81
N TRP A 310 -6.29 24.25 4.81
CA TRP A 310 -6.63 24.79 3.49
C TRP A 310 -7.78 24.00 2.83
N ALA A 311 -7.76 22.70 2.87
CA ALA A 311 -8.84 21.88 2.30
C ALA A 311 -10.20 22.19 2.96
N ARG A 312 -10.22 22.33 4.29
CA ARG A 312 -11.42 22.72 5.02
C ARG A 312 -11.93 24.13 4.67
N GLU A 313 -11.01 25.09 4.48
CA GLU A 313 -11.36 26.44 4.01
C GLU A 313 -11.98 26.42 2.60
N GLN A 314 -11.61 25.44 1.76
CA GLN A 314 -12.24 25.22 0.46
C GLN A 314 -13.54 24.40 0.52
N GLY A 315 -13.98 24.04 1.72
CA GLY A 315 -15.24 23.32 1.98
C GLY A 315 -15.11 21.80 1.79
N TYR A 316 -13.90 21.24 1.84
CA TYR A 316 -13.70 19.80 1.83
C TYR A 316 -13.93 19.19 3.23
N VAL A 317 -14.41 17.94 3.22
CA VAL A 317 -14.63 17.13 4.44
C VAL A 317 -13.78 15.86 4.31
N PHE A 318 -13.00 15.55 5.35
CA PHE A 318 -12.24 14.31 5.42
C PHE A 318 -13.11 13.20 6.00
N LYS A 319 -13.16 12.04 5.32
CA LYS A 319 -13.89 10.85 5.77
C LYS A 319 -12.96 9.62 5.82
N SER A 320 -13.36 8.64 6.60
CA SER A 320 -12.74 7.33 6.64
C SER A 320 -13.05 6.55 5.36
N LEU A 321 -12.15 5.64 4.93
CA LEU A 321 -12.47 4.68 3.86
C LEU A 321 -13.65 3.76 4.19
N CYS A 322 -13.98 3.58 5.48
CA CYS A 322 -15.21 2.88 5.89
C CYS A 322 -16.49 3.60 5.42
N ASP A 323 -16.41 4.92 5.22
CA ASP A 323 -17.52 5.75 4.71
C ASP A 323 -17.53 5.84 3.17
N PHE A 324 -16.56 5.19 2.50
CA PHE A 324 -16.52 5.20 1.03
C PHE A 324 -17.74 4.47 0.46
N PRO A 325 -18.47 5.08 -0.49
CA PRO A 325 -19.69 4.50 -1.03
C PRO A 325 -19.47 3.06 -1.54
N GLN A 326 -20.46 2.21 -1.29
CA GLN A 326 -20.52 0.88 -1.89
C GLN A 326 -20.99 1.07 -3.34
N THR A 327 -20.17 0.73 -4.31
CA THR A 327 -20.50 0.80 -5.75
C THR A 327 -20.92 -0.56 -6.24
#